data_2b684aee32059d16c39dea967e826078
#
_entry.id   2b684aee32059d16c39dea967e826078
#
_cell.length_a   1.000
_cell.length_b   1.000
_cell.length_c   1.000
_cell.angle_alpha   90.00
_cell.angle_beta   90.00
_cell.angle_gamma   90.00
#
_symmetry.space_group_name_H-M   'P 1'
#
loop_
_entity.id
_entity.type
_entity.pdbx_description
1 polymer ?
#
loop_
_entity_poly.entity_id
_entity_poly.type
_entity_poly.pdbx_seq_one_letter_code
_entity_poly.pdbx_strand_id
1 'polypeptide(L)'
;MWMKKMHHLWFNKDKSFYFGNKGNSQSAYWFWYHFGQPPHGLHATMFTNSIETFCDDEQRAKWLPMTKNLDIIGCYAQTEIGHGSNVSGLETIAIFDKKTDEFVISTPTMTSTKWWPGDMGRFANHALVFAQLIIEDEDGERNNYGVNPFIVQIRDRDTHKYMPGCECGDMGPKFGYASKDNGWLTLNNVRIPRS
;
A
#
# COMPACT_ATOMS: atom_id res chain seq x y z
N MET A 1 20.73 -0.10 -2.64
CA MET A 1 21.46 -1.11 -3.44
C MET A 1 21.31 -2.54 -2.88
N TRP A 2 21.46 -2.78 -1.58
CA TRP A 2 21.32 -4.11 -0.96
C TRP A 2 19.90 -4.68 -1.05
N MET A 3 18.86 -3.91 -0.75
CA MET A 3 17.45 -4.34 -0.86
C MET A 3 17.06 -4.78 -2.27
N LYS A 4 17.46 -4.03 -3.32
CA LYS A 4 17.20 -4.43 -4.72
C LYS A 4 17.87 -5.78 -5.05
N LYS A 5 19.08 -6.04 -4.55
CA LYS A 5 19.76 -7.33 -4.72
C LYS A 5 19.03 -8.45 -3.99
N MET A 6 18.59 -8.22 -2.74
CA MET A 6 17.85 -9.22 -1.97
C MET A 6 16.48 -9.50 -2.61
N HIS A 7 15.76 -8.47 -3.02
CA HIS A 7 14.49 -8.63 -3.74
C HIS A 7 14.67 -9.47 -5.00
N HIS A 8 15.69 -9.17 -5.82
CA HIS A 8 15.99 -9.93 -7.02
C HIS A 8 16.33 -11.40 -6.74
N LEU A 9 17.07 -11.68 -5.66
CA LEU A 9 17.36 -13.04 -5.22
C LEU A 9 16.11 -13.78 -4.72
N TRP A 10 15.16 -13.08 -4.11
CA TRP A 10 14.00 -13.69 -3.47
C TRP A 10 12.85 -13.95 -4.43
N PHE A 11 12.65 -13.07 -5.41
CA PHE A 11 11.48 -13.11 -6.30
C PHE A 11 11.80 -13.41 -7.76
N ASN A 12 13.08 -13.54 -8.14
CA ASN A 12 13.44 -13.90 -9.51
C ASN A 12 13.39 -15.42 -9.69
N LYS A 13 12.41 -15.88 -10.46
CA LYS A 13 12.17 -17.30 -10.75
C LYS A 13 13.34 -18.00 -11.45
N ASP A 14 14.21 -17.27 -12.13
CA ASP A 14 15.30 -17.84 -12.95
C ASP A 14 16.58 -18.12 -12.16
N LYS A 15 16.69 -17.66 -10.90
CA LYS A 15 17.85 -17.88 -10.05
C LYS A 15 17.55 -18.80 -8.87
N SER A 16 17.02 -19.97 -9.18
CA SER A 16 16.59 -21.01 -8.25
C SER A 16 17.73 -21.67 -7.42
N PHE A 17 18.98 -21.25 -7.62
CA PHE A 17 20.13 -21.85 -6.95
C PHE A 17 20.08 -21.75 -5.41
N TYR A 18 19.54 -20.64 -4.88
CA TYR A 18 19.46 -20.45 -3.42
C TYR A 18 18.18 -21.00 -2.78
N PHE A 19 17.14 -21.29 -3.57
CA PHE A 19 15.83 -21.65 -3.04
C PHE A 19 15.21 -22.90 -3.67
N GLY A 20 15.99 -23.70 -4.41
CA GLY A 20 15.57 -24.95 -5.03
C GLY A 20 14.76 -24.77 -6.32
N ASN A 21 14.98 -25.64 -7.29
CA ASN A 21 14.28 -25.68 -8.57
C ASN A 21 12.76 -25.84 -8.35
N LYS A 22 11.97 -24.97 -8.95
CA LYS A 22 10.51 -24.86 -8.91
C LYS A 22 9.99 -24.11 -7.68
N GLY A 23 10.07 -22.78 -7.69
CA GLY A 23 9.23 -21.88 -6.90
C GLY A 23 8.79 -22.42 -5.52
N ASN A 24 9.69 -23.05 -4.78
CA ASN A 24 9.31 -23.77 -3.59
C ASN A 24 9.10 -22.76 -2.48
N SER A 25 7.85 -22.39 -2.23
CA SER A 25 7.40 -21.61 -1.10
C SER A 25 8.03 -22.06 0.23
N GLN A 26 8.43 -23.32 0.31
CA GLN A 26 9.02 -23.95 1.47
C GLN A 26 10.43 -23.42 1.80
N SER A 27 11.29 -23.16 0.82
CA SER A 27 12.62 -22.60 1.06
C SER A 27 12.57 -21.15 1.50
N ALA A 28 11.67 -20.35 0.91
CA ALA A 28 11.39 -18.98 1.36
C ALA A 28 10.81 -18.98 2.79
N TYR A 29 9.90 -19.93 3.08
CA TYR A 29 9.34 -20.12 4.42
C TYR A 29 10.42 -20.44 5.46
N TRP A 30 11.33 -21.38 5.21
CA TRP A 30 12.44 -21.72 6.11
C TRP A 30 13.38 -20.55 6.34
N PHE A 31 13.68 -19.79 5.30
CA PHE A 31 14.48 -18.57 5.42
C PHE A 31 13.79 -17.55 6.33
N TRP A 32 12.49 -17.30 6.13
CA TRP A 32 11.72 -16.38 6.94
C TRP A 32 11.57 -16.83 8.39
N TYR A 33 11.47 -18.14 8.61
CA TYR A 33 11.41 -18.70 9.96
C TYR A 33 12.70 -18.45 10.74
N HIS A 34 13.86 -18.53 10.11
CA HIS A 34 15.15 -18.37 10.76
C HIS A 34 15.64 -16.93 10.84
N PHE A 35 15.34 -16.10 9.86
CA PHE A 35 15.87 -14.74 9.73
C PHE A 35 14.84 -13.63 9.90
N GLY A 36 13.59 -13.98 10.18
CA GLY A 36 12.47 -13.06 10.30
C GLY A 36 11.90 -12.62 8.94
N GLN A 37 10.80 -11.87 8.98
CA GLN A 37 10.17 -11.39 7.74
C GLN A 37 11.03 -10.34 7.04
N PRO A 38 11.14 -10.42 5.70
CA PRO A 38 11.85 -9.40 4.95
C PRO A 38 11.20 -8.03 5.14
N PRO A 39 11.98 -6.95 5.20
CA PRO A 39 11.47 -5.60 5.39
C PRO A 39 10.40 -5.21 4.36
N HIS A 40 10.46 -5.75 3.14
CA HIS A 40 9.55 -5.48 2.02
C HIS A 40 8.59 -6.65 1.71
N GLY A 41 8.35 -7.53 2.66
CA GLY A 41 7.51 -8.72 2.43
C GLY A 41 6.08 -8.36 2.02
N LEU A 42 5.45 -7.39 2.68
CA LEU A 42 4.10 -6.94 2.34
C LEU A 42 4.03 -6.18 1.02
N HIS A 43 5.09 -5.45 0.66
CA HIS A 43 5.19 -4.87 -0.68
C HIS A 43 5.08 -5.95 -1.77
N ALA A 44 5.82 -7.04 -1.63
CA ALA A 44 5.80 -8.10 -2.63
C ALA A 44 4.52 -8.93 -2.62
N THR A 45 4.00 -9.28 -1.42
CA THR A 45 2.89 -10.23 -1.28
C THR A 45 1.51 -9.56 -1.31
N MET A 46 1.39 -8.32 -0.87
CA MET A 46 0.12 -7.61 -0.81
C MET A 46 0.05 -6.49 -1.84
N PHE A 47 0.95 -5.51 -1.80
CA PHE A 47 0.87 -4.35 -2.68
C PHE A 47 1.02 -4.72 -4.16
N THR A 48 2.07 -5.46 -4.53
CA THR A 48 2.31 -5.88 -5.92
C THR A 48 1.21 -6.81 -6.43
N ASN A 49 0.77 -7.78 -5.62
CA ASN A 49 -0.32 -8.68 -6.00
C ASN A 49 -1.66 -7.94 -6.17
N SER A 50 -1.91 -6.90 -5.38
CA SER A 50 -3.11 -6.07 -5.54
C SER A 50 -3.11 -5.33 -6.86
N ILE A 51 -1.96 -4.81 -7.30
CA ILE A 51 -1.83 -4.19 -8.62
C ILE A 51 -2.09 -5.23 -9.73
N GLU A 52 -1.54 -6.44 -9.59
CA GLU A 52 -1.80 -7.52 -10.55
C GLU A 52 -3.28 -7.91 -10.63
N THR A 53 -4.02 -7.77 -9.53
CA THR A 53 -5.41 -8.24 -9.41
C THR A 53 -6.44 -7.15 -9.72
N PHE A 54 -6.25 -5.93 -9.22
CA PHE A 54 -7.27 -4.87 -9.25
C PHE A 54 -7.08 -3.87 -10.39
N CYS A 55 -5.86 -3.71 -10.90
CA CYS A 55 -5.58 -2.77 -11.95
C CYS A 55 -5.94 -3.31 -13.35
N ASP A 56 -6.31 -2.43 -14.26
CA ASP A 56 -6.45 -2.73 -15.68
C ASP A 56 -5.08 -2.90 -16.37
N ASP A 57 -5.07 -3.18 -17.67
CA ASP A 57 -3.83 -3.45 -18.41
C ASP A 57 -2.91 -2.22 -18.49
N GLU A 58 -3.47 -1.03 -18.64
CA GLU A 58 -2.73 0.23 -18.71
C GLU A 58 -2.08 0.55 -17.35
N GLN A 59 -2.84 0.45 -16.29
CA GLN A 59 -2.34 0.65 -14.92
C GLN A 59 -1.29 -0.41 -14.56
N ARG A 60 -1.51 -1.68 -14.92
CA ARG A 60 -0.49 -2.74 -14.72
C ARG A 60 0.80 -2.44 -15.47
N ALA A 61 0.71 -2.01 -16.73
CA ALA A 61 1.90 -1.64 -17.53
C ALA A 61 2.69 -0.50 -16.89
N LYS A 62 2.01 0.46 -16.26
CA LYS A 62 2.61 1.59 -15.54
C LYS A 62 3.23 1.15 -14.20
N TRP A 63 2.48 0.47 -13.35
CA TRP A 63 2.84 0.27 -11.95
C TRP A 63 3.72 -0.97 -11.69
N LEU A 64 3.47 -2.11 -12.38
CA LEU A 64 4.19 -3.35 -12.10
C LEU A 64 5.72 -3.27 -12.30
N PRO A 65 6.24 -2.63 -13.36
CA PRO A 65 7.69 -2.51 -13.50
C PRO A 65 8.33 -1.78 -12.31
N MET A 66 7.69 -0.70 -11.84
CA MET A 66 8.20 0.08 -10.71
C MET A 66 8.19 -0.69 -9.40
N THR A 67 7.15 -1.51 -9.15
CA THR A 67 7.10 -2.36 -7.95
C THR A 67 8.14 -3.47 -8.00
N LYS A 68 8.25 -4.16 -9.14
CA LYS A 68 9.19 -5.28 -9.31
C LYS A 68 10.65 -4.85 -9.25
N ASN A 69 10.95 -3.62 -9.65
CA ASN A 69 12.29 -3.04 -9.58
C ASN A 69 12.58 -2.36 -8.22
N LEU A 70 11.61 -2.28 -7.31
CA LEU A 70 11.66 -1.48 -6.07
C LEU A 70 11.97 0.01 -6.33
N ASP A 71 11.50 0.56 -7.43
CA ASP A 71 11.51 2.00 -7.68
C ASP A 71 10.45 2.70 -6.84
N ILE A 72 9.39 1.96 -6.52
CA ILE A 72 8.42 2.29 -5.47
C ILE A 72 8.32 1.13 -4.48
N ILE A 73 8.06 1.46 -3.22
CA ILE A 73 7.78 0.50 -2.15
C ILE A 73 6.42 0.83 -1.59
N GLY A 74 5.49 -0.12 -1.71
CA GLY A 74 4.11 0.07 -1.29
C GLY A 74 3.74 -0.74 -0.06
N CYS A 75 2.77 -0.22 0.70
CA CYS A 75 2.10 -0.90 1.80
C CYS A 75 0.61 -1.07 1.50
N TYR A 76 -0.08 -1.90 2.31
CA TYR A 76 -1.49 -2.21 2.16
C TYR A 76 -2.29 -1.57 3.29
N ALA A 77 -2.98 -0.46 3.00
CA ALA A 77 -3.62 0.42 3.98
C ALA A 77 -5.15 0.26 3.98
N GLN A 78 -5.64 -0.87 4.49
CA GLN A 78 -7.07 -1.15 4.61
C GLN A 78 -7.60 -0.83 6.01
N THR A 79 -7.03 -1.45 7.05
CA THR A 79 -7.48 -1.34 8.44
C THR A 79 -7.45 0.10 8.94
N GLU A 80 -8.48 0.49 9.69
CA GLU A 80 -8.60 1.77 10.39
C GLU A 80 -8.64 1.55 11.91
N ILE A 81 -8.42 2.59 12.70
CA ILE A 81 -8.58 2.49 14.18
C ILE A 81 -9.98 2.00 14.53
N GLY A 82 -11.01 2.50 13.86
CA GLY A 82 -12.40 2.13 14.12
C GLY A 82 -12.85 0.83 13.47
N HIS A 83 -12.16 0.35 12.43
CA HIS A 83 -12.67 -0.72 11.56
C HIS A 83 -11.58 -1.69 11.13
N GLY A 84 -11.58 -2.88 11.72
CA GLY A 84 -10.74 -4.00 11.30
C GLY A 84 -11.51 -4.99 10.43
N SER A 85 -12.43 -5.74 11.02
CA SER A 85 -13.23 -6.78 10.33
C SER A 85 -14.38 -6.22 9.50
N ASN A 86 -14.95 -5.08 9.90
CA ASN A 86 -16.04 -4.42 9.16
C ASN A 86 -15.48 -3.57 8.03
N VAL A 87 -15.01 -4.20 6.95
CA VAL A 87 -14.43 -3.52 5.80
C VAL A 87 -15.42 -2.59 5.09
N SER A 88 -16.69 -2.98 5.03
CA SER A 88 -17.73 -2.13 4.43
C SER A 88 -18.00 -0.85 5.21
N GLY A 89 -17.62 -0.83 6.50
CA GLY A 89 -17.77 0.33 7.38
C GLY A 89 -16.55 1.26 7.42
N LEU A 90 -15.57 1.11 6.53
CA LEU A 90 -14.43 2.02 6.46
C LEU A 90 -14.90 3.46 6.28
N GLU A 91 -14.26 4.38 7.01
CA GLU A 91 -14.61 5.81 7.05
C GLU A 91 -13.74 6.68 6.14
N THR A 92 -12.58 6.19 5.69
CA THR A 92 -11.77 6.90 4.68
C THR A 92 -12.60 7.10 3.44
N ILE A 93 -12.60 8.32 2.87
CA ILE A 93 -13.36 8.69 1.69
C ILE A 93 -12.44 9.09 0.54
N ALA A 94 -12.89 8.80 -0.68
CA ALA A 94 -12.28 9.24 -1.93
C ALA A 94 -13.37 9.87 -2.79
N ILE A 95 -13.36 11.18 -2.92
CA ILE A 95 -14.36 11.95 -3.69
C ILE A 95 -13.78 12.24 -5.06
N PHE A 96 -14.54 11.89 -6.12
CA PHE A 96 -14.14 12.19 -7.48
C PHE A 96 -14.41 13.66 -7.82
N ASP A 97 -13.36 14.41 -8.16
CA ASP A 97 -13.45 15.79 -8.62
C ASP A 97 -13.47 15.81 -10.16
N LYS A 98 -14.67 15.95 -10.74
CA LYS A 98 -14.87 15.98 -12.21
C LYS A 98 -14.14 17.13 -12.90
N LYS A 99 -13.84 18.22 -12.19
CA LYS A 99 -13.22 19.42 -12.79
C LYS A 99 -11.74 19.21 -13.06
N THR A 100 -11.09 18.46 -12.19
CA THR A 100 -9.63 18.20 -12.27
C THR A 100 -9.31 16.78 -12.73
N ASP A 101 -10.31 15.91 -12.86
CA ASP A 101 -10.18 14.47 -13.17
C ASP A 101 -9.31 13.74 -12.12
N GLU A 102 -9.53 14.06 -10.84
CA GLU A 102 -8.78 13.56 -9.71
C GLU A 102 -9.68 12.95 -8.63
N PHE A 103 -9.14 12.06 -7.84
CA PHE A 103 -9.73 11.67 -6.56
C PHE A 103 -9.12 12.49 -5.42
N VAL A 104 -9.97 12.99 -4.53
CA VAL A 104 -9.59 13.69 -3.30
C VAL A 104 -9.81 12.74 -2.13
N ILE A 105 -8.71 12.29 -1.50
CA ILE A 105 -8.75 11.26 -0.46
C ILE A 105 -8.52 11.89 0.91
N SER A 106 -9.39 11.53 1.86
CA SER A 106 -9.34 12.05 3.23
C SER A 106 -9.69 10.98 4.27
N THR A 107 -9.06 11.10 5.44
CA THR A 107 -9.40 10.40 6.68
C THR A 107 -10.07 11.41 7.61
N PRO A 108 -11.42 11.57 7.56
CA PRO A 108 -12.10 12.72 8.16
C PRO A 108 -12.19 12.66 9.69
N THR A 109 -11.99 11.50 10.29
CA THR A 109 -12.13 11.26 11.73
C THR A 109 -10.88 10.60 12.29
N MET A 110 -10.72 10.62 13.61
CA MET A 110 -9.66 9.85 14.25
C MET A 110 -9.83 8.35 13.99
N THR A 111 -11.06 7.85 13.98
CA THR A 111 -11.38 6.43 13.75
C THR A 111 -11.09 5.98 12.33
N SER A 112 -11.07 6.89 11.35
CA SER A 112 -10.67 6.63 9.95
C SER A 112 -9.16 6.59 9.73
N THR A 113 -8.34 6.94 10.72
CA THR A 113 -6.88 6.83 10.62
C THR A 113 -6.51 5.40 10.25
N LYS A 114 -5.76 5.22 9.15
CA LYS A 114 -5.24 3.91 8.77
C LYS A 114 -4.27 3.43 9.84
N TRP A 115 -4.48 2.21 10.29
CA TRP A 115 -3.81 1.67 11.45
C TRP A 115 -3.23 0.30 11.16
N TRP A 116 -1.98 0.05 11.59
CA TRP A 116 -1.32 -1.23 11.50
C TRP A 116 -0.68 -1.62 10.15
N PRO A 117 -0.81 -0.93 8.99
CA PRO A 117 -0.12 -1.37 7.78
C PRO A 117 1.38 -1.56 8.01
N GLY A 118 1.88 -2.73 7.62
CA GLY A 118 3.33 -2.99 7.63
C GLY A 118 4.02 -2.24 6.49
N ASP A 119 5.29 -1.90 6.69
CA ASP A 119 6.13 -1.07 5.83
C ASP A 119 5.75 0.43 5.82
N MET A 120 4.62 0.81 6.40
CA MET A 120 4.13 2.19 6.39
C MET A 120 4.91 3.11 7.33
N GLY A 121 5.37 2.59 8.47
CA GLY A 121 6.00 3.41 9.49
C GLY A 121 7.24 4.14 8.98
N ARG A 122 8.04 3.50 8.15
CA ARG A 122 9.34 4.02 7.69
C ARG A 122 9.64 3.77 6.23
N PHE A 123 9.26 2.62 5.67
CA PHE A 123 9.79 2.14 4.38
C PHE A 123 8.97 2.58 3.18
N ALA A 124 7.64 2.43 3.23
CA ALA A 124 6.80 2.64 2.07
C ALA A 124 6.77 4.12 1.66
N ASN A 125 6.90 4.35 0.36
CA ASN A 125 6.65 5.66 -0.26
C ASN A 125 5.30 5.70 -0.98
N HIS A 126 4.64 4.56 -1.15
CA HIS A 126 3.28 4.44 -1.69
C HIS A 126 2.42 3.60 -0.76
N ALA A 127 1.11 3.83 -0.79
CA ALA A 127 0.12 3.03 -0.07
C ALA A 127 -1.02 2.65 -1.02
N LEU A 128 -1.49 1.40 -0.94
CA LEU A 128 -2.78 1.02 -1.46
C LEU A 128 -3.83 1.33 -0.40
N VAL A 129 -4.51 2.44 -0.55
CA VAL A 129 -5.50 2.96 0.39
C VAL A 129 -6.88 2.48 0.00
N PHE A 130 -7.59 1.83 0.92
CA PHE A 130 -9.00 1.49 0.74
C PHE A 130 -9.89 2.59 1.28
N ALA A 131 -10.78 3.11 0.46
CA ALA A 131 -11.65 4.23 0.78
C ALA A 131 -13.04 4.06 0.15
N GLN A 132 -14.07 4.66 0.76
CA GLN A 132 -15.39 4.77 0.17
C GLN A 132 -15.32 5.68 -1.06
N LEU A 133 -15.65 5.14 -2.23
CA LEU A 133 -15.70 5.91 -3.47
C LEU A 133 -17.00 6.72 -3.52
N ILE A 134 -16.86 8.04 -3.59
CA ILE A 134 -17.99 8.97 -3.67
C ILE A 134 -17.92 9.73 -5.00
N ILE A 135 -18.99 9.65 -5.78
CA ILE A 135 -19.12 10.37 -7.05
C ILE A 135 -20.38 11.23 -6.99
N GLU A 136 -20.23 12.50 -7.30
CA GLU A 136 -21.35 13.44 -7.45
C GLU A 136 -21.94 13.30 -8.84
N ASP A 137 -23.26 13.09 -8.95
CA ASP A 137 -23.97 13.00 -10.22
C ASP A 137 -24.22 14.38 -10.85
N GLU A 138 -25.03 14.42 -11.91
CA GLU A 138 -25.35 15.67 -12.63
C GLU A 138 -26.29 16.59 -11.84
N ASP A 139 -27.08 16.02 -10.93
CA ASP A 139 -28.02 16.74 -10.07
C ASP A 139 -27.35 17.25 -8.78
N GLY A 140 -26.07 16.93 -8.58
CA GLY A 140 -25.28 17.30 -7.41
C GLY A 140 -25.46 16.35 -6.22
N GLU A 141 -26.13 15.20 -6.40
CA GLU A 141 -26.27 14.18 -5.38
C GLU A 141 -25.01 13.33 -5.28
N ARG A 142 -24.56 13.07 -4.04
CA ARG A 142 -23.37 12.25 -3.77
C ARG A 142 -23.73 10.80 -3.56
N ASN A 143 -23.31 9.96 -4.48
CA ASN A 143 -23.52 8.52 -4.45
C ASN A 143 -22.27 7.80 -3.93
N ASN A 144 -22.46 6.89 -2.98
CA ASN A 144 -21.39 6.05 -2.46
C ASN A 144 -21.35 4.70 -3.19
N TYR A 145 -20.24 4.43 -3.87
CA TYR A 145 -19.99 3.21 -4.64
C TYR A 145 -19.21 2.14 -3.84
N GLY A 146 -19.16 2.30 -2.52
CA GLY A 146 -18.49 1.35 -1.63
C GLY A 146 -16.97 1.49 -1.60
N VAL A 147 -16.34 0.50 -0.97
CA VAL A 147 -14.90 0.51 -0.73
C VAL A 147 -14.14 0.14 -2.00
N ASN A 148 -13.22 1.01 -2.42
CA ASN A 148 -12.35 0.83 -3.57
C ASN A 148 -10.88 1.07 -3.20
N PRO A 149 -9.91 0.43 -3.88
CA PRO A 149 -8.48 0.63 -3.67
C PRO A 149 -7.95 1.81 -4.50
N PHE A 150 -7.07 2.62 -3.89
CA PHE A 150 -6.42 3.75 -4.51
C PHE A 150 -4.91 3.70 -4.28
N ILE A 151 -4.08 3.87 -5.31
CA ILE A 151 -2.64 3.97 -5.18
C ILE A 151 -2.27 5.41 -4.83
N VAL A 152 -1.78 5.64 -3.63
CA VAL A 152 -1.45 6.96 -3.11
C VAL A 152 0.05 7.05 -2.84
N GLN A 153 0.72 8.04 -3.42
CA GLN A 153 2.08 8.37 -3.02
C GLN A 153 2.04 9.10 -1.67
N ILE A 154 2.65 8.52 -0.64
CA ILE A 154 2.66 9.05 0.73
C ILE A 154 3.98 9.73 1.10
N ARG A 155 5.07 9.36 0.41
CA ARG A 155 6.39 10.01 0.56
C ARG A 155 7.02 10.27 -0.80
N ASP A 156 7.77 11.34 -0.86
CA ASP A 156 8.60 11.66 -2.02
C ASP A 156 9.66 10.56 -2.24
N ARG A 157 9.88 10.17 -3.49
CA ARG A 157 10.72 9.02 -3.84
C ARG A 157 12.21 9.25 -3.61
N ASP A 158 12.65 10.50 -3.70
CA ASP A 158 14.06 10.87 -3.61
C ASP A 158 14.43 11.33 -2.20
N THR A 159 13.61 12.19 -1.62
CA THR A 159 13.86 12.79 -0.30
C THR A 159 13.22 12.03 0.86
N HIS A 160 12.27 11.16 0.58
CA HIS A 160 11.46 10.40 1.54
C HIS A 160 10.61 11.25 2.48
N LYS A 161 10.48 12.55 2.21
CA LYS A 161 9.59 13.46 2.94
C LYS A 161 8.13 13.16 2.63
N TYR A 162 7.25 13.46 3.56
CA TYR A 162 5.81 13.27 3.34
C TYR A 162 5.31 14.13 2.19
N MET A 163 4.42 13.55 1.39
CA MET A 163 3.68 14.30 0.39
C MET A 163 2.68 15.25 1.06
N PRO A 164 2.32 16.37 0.41
CA PRO A 164 1.33 17.30 0.95
C PRO A 164 0.03 16.59 1.33
N GLY A 165 -0.47 16.86 2.53
CA GLY A 165 -1.69 16.25 3.05
C GLY A 165 -1.51 14.83 3.61
N CYS A 166 -0.32 14.21 3.50
CA CYS A 166 -0.01 12.92 4.08
C CYS A 166 0.76 13.07 5.38
N GLU A 167 0.29 12.41 6.44
CA GLU A 167 1.05 12.24 7.67
C GLU A 167 1.03 10.77 8.04
N CYS A 168 2.17 10.20 8.34
CA CYS A 168 2.29 8.81 8.77
C CYS A 168 3.45 8.63 9.74
N GLY A 169 3.42 7.56 10.51
CA GLY A 169 4.45 7.28 11.50
C GLY A 169 4.49 5.81 11.89
N ASP A 170 5.55 5.46 12.60
CA ASP A 170 5.76 4.14 13.17
C ASP A 170 4.96 4.00 14.47
N MET A 171 4.30 2.87 14.69
CA MET A 171 3.54 2.58 15.91
C MET A 171 4.43 2.32 17.14
N GLY A 172 5.73 2.15 16.93
CA GLY A 172 6.66 1.82 18.00
C GLY A 172 6.71 0.33 18.38
N PRO A 173 7.24 0.02 19.57
CA PRO A 173 7.42 -1.36 20.02
C PRO A 173 6.12 -2.14 20.15
N LYS A 174 6.17 -3.42 19.80
CA LYS A 174 5.07 -4.37 19.87
C LYS A 174 5.51 -5.62 20.64
N PHE A 175 4.57 -6.42 21.17
CA PHE A 175 4.88 -7.69 21.82
C PHE A 175 5.54 -8.71 20.88
N GLY A 176 5.22 -8.64 19.61
CA GLY A 176 5.83 -9.43 18.55
C GLY A 176 6.00 -8.61 17.30
N TYR A 177 6.53 -9.22 16.22
CA TYR A 177 6.71 -8.52 14.96
C TYR A 177 7.62 -7.29 15.05
N ALA A 178 8.62 -7.33 15.93
CA ALA A 178 9.52 -6.19 16.17
C ALA A 178 10.35 -5.80 14.94
N SER A 179 10.57 -6.75 14.02
CA SER A 179 11.26 -6.51 12.73
C SER A 179 10.42 -5.78 11.69
N LYS A 180 9.09 -5.59 11.95
CA LYS A 180 8.17 -4.93 11.03
C LYS A 180 7.82 -3.53 11.53
N ASP A 181 7.95 -2.54 10.65
CA ASP A 181 7.60 -1.15 10.90
C ASP A 181 6.11 -0.92 10.61
N ASN A 182 5.24 -1.48 11.45
CA ASN A 182 3.82 -1.16 11.36
C ASN A 182 3.59 0.32 11.65
N GLY A 183 2.75 0.94 10.85
CA GLY A 183 2.52 2.38 10.92
C GLY A 183 1.06 2.78 10.98
N TRP A 184 0.87 4.07 11.02
CA TRP A 184 -0.42 4.75 10.88
C TRP A 184 -0.34 5.79 9.76
N LEU A 185 -1.48 6.15 9.17
CA LEU A 185 -1.57 7.14 8.10
C LEU A 185 -2.85 7.96 8.24
N THR A 186 -2.70 9.28 8.19
CA THR A 186 -3.80 10.23 7.95
C THR A 186 -3.63 10.92 6.60
N LEU A 187 -4.76 11.20 5.97
CA LEU A 187 -4.85 11.87 4.68
C LEU A 187 -5.77 13.08 4.80
N ASN A 188 -5.29 14.23 4.36
CA ASN A 188 -6.04 15.47 4.37
C ASN A 188 -6.12 16.05 2.95
N ASN A 189 -7.22 15.79 2.25
CA ASN A 189 -7.46 16.23 0.88
C ASN A 189 -6.32 15.90 -0.10
N VAL A 190 -5.79 14.69 0.00
CA VAL A 190 -4.73 14.22 -0.90
C VAL A 190 -5.32 13.95 -2.28
N ARG A 191 -4.74 14.59 -3.29
CA ARG A 191 -5.19 14.47 -4.67
C ARG A 191 -4.37 13.46 -5.44
N ILE A 192 -5.02 12.58 -6.14
CA ILE A 192 -4.40 11.63 -7.07
C ILE A 192 -5.12 11.67 -8.41
N PRO A 193 -4.42 11.49 -9.55
CA PRO A 193 -5.07 11.39 -10.85
C PRO A 193 -5.97 10.14 -10.90
N ARG A 194 -6.99 10.18 -11.76
CA ARG A 194 -7.89 9.04 -11.97
C ARG A 194 -7.19 7.85 -12.62
N SER A 195 -6.15 8.06 -13.41
CA SER A 195 -5.39 7.04 -14.15
C SER A 195 -3.96 6.85 -13.63
#